data_f5687c3dbdccb1d71bd2bf73080132a7
#
_entry.id   f5687c3dbdccb1d71bd2bf73080132a7
#
_cell.length_a   1.000
_cell.length_b   1.000
_cell.length_c   1.000
_cell.angle_alpha   90.00
_cell.angle_beta   90.00
_cell.angle_gamma   90.00
#
_symmetry.space_group_name_H-M   'P 1'
#
loop_
_entity.id
_entity.type
_entity.pdbx_description
1 polymer ?
#
loop_
_entity_poly.entity_id
_entity_poly.type
_entity_poly.pdbx_seq_one_letter_code
_entity_poly.pdbx_strand_id
1 'polypeptide(L)'
;MDPFAREASDRTAVKTSFVALPVAHEGRSWHTAGELREPLGGGPHPAIVLVHGSAGVDSRGKGYVIALNAAGFVTLEIDLWAARGVRSPQERPKTIVETLPDAFAALDHLSHHASVDPARIGIMGFSWGGIVSMLSATARAPATFAKGGQTFAAHAPFYPVCWAYNTVPGFEFAEITGAPVFIQSGAADLYDDPDSCARLVESLPESARAHVSFKTWPGATHAWDRKEADITPFDPFAFKGKGGEVPFRYNEDVTRQSTAAVVQFFTRVLC
;
A
#
# COMPACT_ATOMS: atom_id res chain seq x y z
N MET A 1 39.43 9.19 10.60
CA MET A 1 37.98 9.48 10.69
C MET A 1 37.26 8.19 10.32
N ASP A 2 36.48 7.67 11.23
CA ASP A 2 35.74 6.43 11.04
C ASP A 2 34.65 6.62 9.97
N PRO A 3 34.72 5.91 8.83
CA PRO A 3 33.70 6.02 7.78
C PRO A 3 32.31 5.58 8.23
N PHE A 4 32.19 4.83 9.34
CA PHE A 4 30.91 4.39 9.91
C PHE A 4 30.26 5.43 10.84
N ALA A 5 30.98 6.49 11.22
CA ALA A 5 30.45 7.53 12.12
C ALA A 5 29.47 8.51 11.42
N ARG A 6 29.41 8.55 10.09
CA ARG A 6 28.50 9.43 9.35
C ARG A 6 27.10 8.84 9.09
N GLU A 7 26.91 7.55 9.15
CA GLU A 7 25.59 6.93 8.97
C GLU A 7 24.72 6.91 10.24
N ALA A 8 25.28 7.22 11.40
CA ALA A 8 24.56 7.14 12.68
C ALA A 8 23.76 8.41 13.03
N SER A 9 23.96 9.53 12.34
CA SER A 9 23.39 10.82 12.74
C SER A 9 22.02 11.17 12.15
N ASP A 10 21.49 10.35 11.22
CA ASP A 10 20.25 10.66 10.48
C ASP A 10 19.11 9.66 10.72
N ARG A 11 19.22 8.81 11.74
CA ARG A 11 18.13 7.90 12.10
C ARG A 11 17.19 8.63 13.04
N THR A 12 16.05 9.08 12.54
CA THR A 12 14.95 9.50 13.41
C THR A 12 14.68 8.40 14.41
N ALA A 13 14.86 8.70 15.70
CA ALA A 13 14.63 7.73 16.75
C ALA A 13 13.14 7.36 16.76
N VAL A 14 12.84 6.07 16.69
CA VAL A 14 11.48 5.53 16.66
C VAL A 14 11.30 4.51 17.77
N LYS A 15 10.11 4.49 18.35
CA LYS A 15 9.65 3.37 19.17
C LYS A 15 9.02 2.34 18.25
N THR A 16 9.47 1.09 18.34
CA THR A 16 8.87 -0.04 17.60
C THR A 16 8.10 -0.94 18.57
N SER A 17 6.89 -1.31 18.17
CA SER A 17 6.06 -2.29 18.88
C SER A 17 5.36 -3.21 17.90
N PHE A 18 4.95 -4.39 18.38
CA PHE A 18 4.16 -5.33 17.58
C PHE A 18 2.74 -5.36 18.13
N VAL A 19 1.76 -5.34 17.24
CA VAL A 19 0.36 -5.28 17.58
C VAL A 19 -0.41 -6.44 16.97
N ALA A 20 -1.50 -6.84 17.62
CA ALA A 20 -2.44 -7.83 17.13
C ALA A 20 -3.79 -7.13 16.91
N LEU A 21 -4.17 -6.96 15.66
CA LEU A 21 -5.36 -6.24 15.24
C LEU A 21 -6.56 -7.20 15.18
N PRO A 22 -7.59 -7.04 16.00
CA PRO A 22 -8.75 -7.92 15.95
C PRO A 22 -9.56 -7.66 14.68
N VAL A 23 -9.76 -8.69 13.89
CA VAL A 23 -10.56 -8.69 12.66
C VAL A 23 -11.72 -9.66 12.80
N ALA A 24 -12.90 -9.24 12.39
CA ALA A 24 -14.08 -10.11 12.30
C ALA A 24 -14.75 -9.89 10.94
N HIS A 25 -14.97 -10.94 10.18
CA HIS A 25 -15.60 -10.89 8.86
C HIS A 25 -16.27 -12.21 8.51
N GLU A 26 -17.50 -12.16 8.03
CA GLU A 26 -18.30 -13.33 7.61
C GLU A 26 -18.31 -14.48 8.62
N GLY A 27 -18.52 -14.16 9.91
CA GLY A 27 -18.61 -15.15 10.99
C GLY A 27 -17.27 -15.76 11.41
N ARG A 28 -16.15 -15.33 10.83
CA ARG A 28 -14.79 -15.70 11.24
C ARG A 28 -14.12 -14.56 12.00
N SER A 29 -13.19 -14.89 12.89
CA SER A 29 -12.36 -13.91 13.59
C SER A 29 -10.91 -14.37 13.66
N TRP A 30 -10.00 -13.40 13.55
CA TRP A 30 -8.56 -13.62 13.67
C TRP A 30 -7.88 -12.34 14.18
N HIS A 31 -6.57 -12.39 14.38
CA HIS A 31 -5.77 -11.23 14.71
C HIS A 31 -4.71 -11.03 13.64
N THR A 32 -4.78 -9.92 12.92
CA THR A 32 -3.76 -9.53 11.97
C THR A 32 -2.57 -8.93 12.70
N ALA A 33 -1.38 -9.46 12.47
CA ALA A 33 -0.15 -8.94 13.06
C ALA A 33 0.26 -7.64 12.37
N GLY A 34 0.88 -6.72 13.13
CA GLY A 34 1.44 -5.50 12.57
C GLY A 34 2.66 -5.02 13.33
N GLU A 35 3.59 -4.40 12.61
CA GLU A 35 4.72 -3.68 13.18
C GLU A 35 4.40 -2.18 13.18
N LEU A 36 4.23 -1.62 14.39
CA LEU A 36 3.97 -0.19 14.60
C LEU A 36 5.27 0.51 14.93
N ARG A 37 5.58 1.59 14.19
CA ARG A 37 6.71 2.46 14.45
C ARG A 37 6.26 3.90 14.63
N GLU A 38 6.66 4.48 15.74
CA GLU A 38 6.26 5.81 16.20
C GLU A 38 7.51 6.70 16.28
N PRO A 39 7.57 7.85 15.59
CA PRO A 39 8.61 8.85 15.84
C PRO A 39 8.61 9.27 17.31
N LEU A 40 9.79 9.45 17.90
CA LEU A 40 9.89 9.90 19.29
C LEU A 40 9.66 11.42 19.39
N GLY A 41 8.80 11.79 20.33
CA GLY A 41 8.48 13.21 20.63
C GLY A 41 7.47 13.82 19.66
N GLY A 42 6.79 14.85 20.14
CA GLY A 42 5.72 15.50 19.40
C GLY A 42 4.42 14.67 19.37
N GLY A 43 3.59 14.92 18.38
CA GLY A 43 2.30 14.27 18.19
C GLY A 43 1.12 15.13 18.61
N PRO A 44 -0.11 14.73 18.26
CA PRO A 44 -0.41 13.54 17.46
C PRO A 44 0.10 13.65 16.01
N HIS A 45 0.65 12.53 15.51
CA HIS A 45 1.26 12.43 14.19
C HIS A 45 0.26 11.98 13.12
N PRO A 46 0.46 12.31 11.83
CA PRO A 46 -0.16 11.59 10.74
C PRO A 46 0.37 10.14 10.70
N ALA A 47 -0.43 9.21 10.18
CA ALA A 47 -0.07 7.80 10.15
C ALA A 47 -0.30 7.16 8.79
N ILE A 48 0.49 6.13 8.47
CA ILE A 48 0.38 5.36 7.22
C ILE A 48 0.29 3.87 7.54
N VAL A 49 -0.76 3.23 7.03
CA VAL A 49 -0.86 1.76 6.96
C VAL A 49 -0.11 1.29 5.73
N LEU A 50 0.79 0.32 5.89
CA LEU A 50 1.49 -0.33 4.78
C LEU A 50 0.97 -1.76 4.60
N VAL A 51 0.67 -2.12 3.35
CA VAL A 51 0.12 -3.43 3.00
C VAL A 51 1.03 -4.11 1.97
N HIS A 52 1.53 -5.28 2.32
CA HIS A 52 2.46 -6.04 1.49
C HIS A 52 1.82 -6.63 0.22
N GLY A 53 2.65 -7.12 -0.70
CA GLY A 53 2.23 -7.84 -1.90
C GLY A 53 1.91 -9.32 -1.65
N SER A 54 1.63 -10.06 -2.72
CA SER A 54 1.25 -11.49 -2.68
C SER A 54 2.27 -12.40 -1.97
N ALA A 55 3.53 -12.02 -1.96
CA ALA A 55 4.61 -12.80 -1.33
C ALA A 55 4.71 -12.63 0.20
N GLY A 56 3.90 -11.74 0.80
CA GLY A 56 4.00 -11.41 2.23
C GLY A 56 4.89 -10.18 2.47
N VAL A 57 5.20 -9.93 3.75
CA VAL A 57 6.11 -8.87 4.18
C VAL A 57 7.52 -9.18 3.67
N ASP A 58 8.14 -8.22 2.99
CA ASP A 58 9.48 -8.34 2.42
C ASP A 58 10.25 -7.00 2.50
N SER A 59 11.39 -6.89 1.81
CA SER A 59 12.26 -5.72 1.87
C SER A 59 11.62 -4.42 1.41
N ARG A 60 10.52 -4.45 0.66
CA ARG A 60 9.81 -3.27 0.15
C ARG A 60 9.34 -2.36 1.27
N GLY A 61 8.57 -2.89 2.22
CA GLY A 61 8.02 -2.12 3.33
C GLY A 61 9.07 -1.36 4.11
N LYS A 62 10.19 -2.01 4.44
CA LYS A 62 11.24 -1.44 5.28
C LYS A 62 11.80 -0.11 4.77
N GLY A 63 12.02 0.03 3.46
CA GLY A 63 12.56 1.26 2.87
C GLY A 63 11.59 2.44 3.02
N TYR A 64 10.33 2.20 2.72
CA TYR A 64 9.27 3.21 2.83
C TYR A 64 8.97 3.57 4.28
N VAL A 65 8.93 2.59 5.19
CA VAL A 65 8.77 2.82 6.63
C VAL A 65 9.84 3.77 7.17
N ILE A 66 11.12 3.53 6.85
CA ILE A 66 12.22 4.40 7.27
C ILE A 66 12.03 5.83 6.76
N ALA A 67 11.69 6.01 5.48
CA ALA A 67 11.52 7.32 4.87
C ALA A 67 10.30 8.07 5.45
N LEU A 68 9.19 7.37 5.68
CA LEU A 68 7.98 7.95 6.29
C LEU A 68 8.20 8.32 7.75
N ASN A 69 8.86 7.46 8.55
CA ASN A 69 9.18 7.80 9.94
C ASN A 69 10.11 9.02 10.00
N ALA A 70 11.11 9.12 9.09
CA ALA A 70 11.97 10.29 9.01
C ALA A 70 11.20 11.59 8.65
N ALA A 71 10.08 11.46 7.94
CA ALA A 71 9.17 12.56 7.62
C ALA A 71 8.12 12.83 8.72
N GLY A 72 8.18 12.13 9.87
CA GLY A 72 7.30 12.36 11.02
C GLY A 72 6.00 11.56 11.03
N PHE A 73 5.85 10.58 10.13
CA PHE A 73 4.68 9.70 10.13
C PHE A 73 4.84 8.53 11.11
N VAL A 74 3.77 8.18 11.81
CA VAL A 74 3.62 6.84 12.39
C VAL A 74 3.37 5.86 11.25
N THR A 75 3.98 4.66 11.30
CA THR A 75 3.75 3.62 10.30
C THR A 75 3.27 2.34 10.96
N LEU A 76 2.31 1.68 10.33
CA LEU A 76 1.80 0.36 10.72
C LEU A 76 1.88 -0.57 9.50
N GLU A 77 2.90 -1.43 9.44
CA GLU A 77 3.01 -2.47 8.42
C GLU A 77 2.27 -3.72 8.90
N ILE A 78 1.23 -4.14 8.17
CA ILE A 78 0.39 -5.29 8.55
C ILE A 78 0.76 -6.54 7.75
N ASP A 79 0.66 -7.70 8.40
CA ASP A 79 0.85 -9.02 7.78
C ASP A 79 -0.49 -9.72 7.55
N LEU A 80 -0.95 -9.68 6.29
CA LEU A 80 -2.21 -10.30 5.88
C LEU A 80 -2.16 -11.83 5.93
N TRP A 81 -0.97 -12.43 5.90
CA TRP A 81 -0.79 -13.87 5.66
C TRP A 81 -0.62 -14.69 6.92
N ALA A 82 0.08 -14.18 7.94
CA ALA A 82 0.41 -14.93 9.15
C ALA A 82 -0.83 -15.55 9.82
N ALA A 83 -1.86 -14.76 10.06
CA ALA A 83 -3.10 -15.24 10.69
C ALA A 83 -3.92 -16.20 9.80
N ARG A 84 -3.69 -16.18 8.49
CA ARG A 84 -4.35 -17.05 7.51
C ARG A 84 -3.55 -18.33 7.21
N GLY A 85 -2.32 -18.45 7.72
CA GLY A 85 -1.42 -19.56 7.43
C GLY A 85 -0.97 -19.63 5.96
N VAL A 86 -1.06 -18.52 5.22
CA VAL A 86 -0.61 -18.42 3.82
C VAL A 86 0.92 -18.41 3.78
N ARG A 87 1.52 -19.36 3.07
CA ARG A 87 2.97 -19.56 2.98
C ARG A 87 3.54 -19.26 1.59
N SER A 88 2.66 -19.14 0.61
CA SER A 88 3.03 -18.87 -0.78
C SER A 88 1.96 -18.05 -1.49
N PRO A 89 2.31 -17.34 -2.58
CA PRO A 89 1.32 -16.58 -3.37
C PRO A 89 0.16 -17.42 -3.91
N GLN A 90 0.34 -18.72 -4.07
CA GLN A 90 -0.68 -19.63 -4.56
C GLN A 90 -1.77 -19.97 -3.52
N GLU A 91 -1.43 -19.82 -2.23
CA GLU A 91 -2.33 -20.09 -1.10
C GLU A 91 -3.14 -18.87 -0.66
N ARG A 92 -2.88 -17.70 -1.26
CA ARG A 92 -3.58 -16.46 -0.95
C ARG A 92 -5.08 -16.58 -1.18
N PRO A 93 -5.92 -15.76 -0.52
CA PRO A 93 -7.35 -15.70 -0.77
C PRO A 93 -7.67 -15.54 -2.26
N LYS A 94 -8.85 -16.02 -2.68
CA LYS A 94 -9.26 -15.94 -4.09
C LYS A 94 -9.55 -14.52 -4.53
N THR A 95 -9.99 -13.67 -3.60
CA THR A 95 -10.36 -12.29 -3.89
C THR A 95 -9.64 -11.31 -2.95
N ILE A 96 -9.32 -10.16 -3.48
CA ILE A 96 -8.73 -9.05 -2.70
C ILE A 96 -9.66 -8.59 -1.57
N VAL A 97 -10.96 -8.63 -1.80
CA VAL A 97 -11.98 -8.16 -0.86
C VAL A 97 -11.87 -8.87 0.49
N GLU A 98 -11.44 -10.14 0.52
CA GLU A 98 -11.21 -10.92 1.75
C GLU A 98 -10.10 -10.32 2.66
N THR A 99 -9.30 -9.39 2.15
CA THR A 99 -8.21 -8.74 2.91
C THR A 99 -8.47 -7.27 3.24
N LEU A 100 -9.56 -6.69 2.75
CA LEU A 100 -9.97 -5.34 3.14
C LEU A 100 -10.28 -5.22 4.64
N PRO A 101 -10.91 -6.19 5.31
CA PRO A 101 -11.17 -6.11 6.76
C PRO A 101 -9.89 -5.86 7.58
N ASP A 102 -8.74 -6.41 7.16
CA ASP A 102 -7.45 -6.20 7.85
C ASP A 102 -6.98 -4.76 7.76
N ALA A 103 -7.11 -4.14 6.58
CA ALA A 103 -6.76 -2.74 6.37
C ALA A 103 -7.65 -1.81 7.21
N PHE A 104 -8.94 -2.09 7.29
CA PHE A 104 -9.87 -1.30 8.12
C PHE A 104 -9.70 -1.57 9.63
N ALA A 105 -9.25 -2.76 10.04
CA ALA A 105 -8.85 -3.00 11.42
C ALA A 105 -7.58 -2.20 11.79
N ALA A 106 -6.65 -2.04 10.86
CA ALA A 106 -5.48 -1.18 11.05
C ALA A 106 -5.87 0.31 11.15
N LEU A 107 -6.81 0.77 10.31
CA LEU A 107 -7.38 2.12 10.41
C LEU A 107 -8.05 2.35 11.78
N ASP A 108 -8.90 1.44 12.21
CA ASP A 108 -9.57 1.50 13.51
C ASP A 108 -8.57 1.55 14.66
N HIS A 109 -7.53 0.71 14.64
CA HIS A 109 -6.47 0.70 15.64
C HIS A 109 -5.73 2.04 15.71
N LEU A 110 -5.29 2.57 14.56
CA LEU A 110 -4.57 3.84 14.50
C LEU A 110 -5.44 5.03 14.90
N SER A 111 -6.73 5.02 14.56
CA SER A 111 -7.65 6.11 14.93
C SER A 111 -7.89 6.26 16.43
N HIS A 112 -7.63 5.19 17.19
CA HIS A 112 -7.71 5.18 18.66
C HIS A 112 -6.33 5.25 19.34
N HIS A 113 -5.25 5.36 18.56
CA HIS A 113 -3.90 5.36 19.09
C HIS A 113 -3.50 6.77 19.56
N ALA A 114 -3.02 6.88 20.79
CA ALA A 114 -2.76 8.19 21.45
C ALA A 114 -1.75 9.08 20.70
N SER A 115 -0.80 8.50 19.96
CA SER A 115 0.19 9.26 19.18
C SER A 115 -0.26 9.63 17.78
N VAL A 116 -1.48 9.24 17.34
CA VAL A 116 -1.97 9.40 15.97
C VAL A 116 -3.10 10.43 15.91
N ASP A 117 -3.07 11.27 14.89
CA ASP A 117 -4.22 12.11 14.53
C ASP A 117 -5.20 11.29 13.67
N PRO A 118 -6.41 10.98 14.18
CA PRO A 118 -7.36 10.13 13.47
C PRO A 118 -7.86 10.70 12.15
N ALA A 119 -7.72 12.00 11.92
CA ALA A 119 -8.10 12.64 10.66
C ALA A 119 -7.00 12.52 9.58
N ARG A 120 -5.80 12.08 9.94
CA ARG A 120 -4.62 12.08 9.07
C ARG A 120 -4.00 10.69 8.91
N ILE A 121 -4.82 9.68 8.60
CA ILE A 121 -4.38 8.30 8.39
C ILE A 121 -4.50 7.94 6.91
N GLY A 122 -3.36 7.68 6.28
CA GLY A 122 -3.29 7.21 4.89
C GLY A 122 -3.01 5.71 4.80
N ILE A 123 -3.10 5.17 3.59
CA ILE A 123 -2.75 3.78 3.27
C ILE A 123 -1.89 3.73 2.01
N MET A 124 -0.86 2.89 2.04
CA MET A 124 -0.11 2.50 0.85
C MET A 124 0.04 0.98 0.78
N GLY A 125 0.33 0.48 -0.40
CA GLY A 125 0.56 -0.95 -0.52
C GLY A 125 1.11 -1.33 -1.89
N PHE A 126 1.60 -2.57 -1.98
CA PHE A 126 2.39 -3.09 -3.08
C PHE A 126 1.65 -4.23 -3.77
N SER A 127 1.44 -4.17 -5.09
CA SER A 127 0.77 -5.24 -5.86
C SER A 127 -0.58 -5.60 -5.23
N TRP A 128 -0.71 -6.76 -4.58
CA TRP A 128 -1.90 -7.12 -3.79
C TRP A 128 -2.31 -6.01 -2.81
N GLY A 129 -1.35 -5.51 -2.00
CA GLY A 129 -1.59 -4.39 -1.11
C GLY A 129 -1.89 -3.09 -1.84
N GLY A 130 -1.36 -2.90 -3.05
CA GLY A 130 -1.71 -1.79 -3.93
C GLY A 130 -3.19 -1.84 -4.33
N ILE A 131 -3.71 -3.05 -4.65
CA ILE A 131 -5.14 -3.23 -4.92
C ILE A 131 -5.98 -2.99 -3.65
N VAL A 132 -5.52 -3.45 -2.47
CA VAL A 132 -6.18 -3.13 -1.20
C VAL A 132 -6.27 -1.61 -1.00
N SER A 133 -5.17 -0.88 -1.24
CA SER A 133 -5.15 0.59 -1.16
C SER A 133 -6.12 1.24 -2.16
N MET A 134 -6.19 0.76 -3.40
CA MET A 134 -7.16 1.25 -4.39
C MET A 134 -8.60 1.00 -3.95
N LEU A 135 -8.93 -0.25 -3.61
CA LEU A 135 -10.30 -0.60 -3.26
C LEU A 135 -10.77 0.05 -1.95
N SER A 136 -9.86 0.30 -1.00
CA SER A 136 -10.19 1.04 0.22
C SER A 136 -10.55 2.51 -0.03
N ALA A 137 -10.19 3.08 -1.20
CA ALA A 137 -10.58 4.41 -1.63
C ALA A 137 -12.01 4.48 -2.18
N THR A 138 -12.64 3.35 -2.48
CA THR A 138 -14.04 3.32 -2.98
C THR A 138 -15.02 3.67 -1.86
N ALA A 139 -16.14 4.30 -2.19
CA ALA A 139 -17.19 4.62 -1.21
C ALA A 139 -17.80 3.37 -0.56
N ARG A 140 -17.82 2.25 -1.28
CA ARG A 140 -18.33 0.95 -0.80
C ARG A 140 -17.49 0.35 0.32
N ALA A 141 -16.16 0.47 0.25
CA ALA A 141 -15.27 -0.22 1.19
C ALA A 141 -15.47 0.24 2.65
N PRO A 142 -15.41 1.54 2.99
CA PRO A 142 -15.67 1.99 4.36
C PRO A 142 -17.11 1.71 4.81
N ALA A 143 -18.09 1.78 3.92
CA ALA A 143 -19.47 1.42 4.24
C ALA A 143 -19.63 -0.06 4.65
N THR A 144 -18.75 -0.92 4.12
CA THR A 144 -18.81 -2.38 4.39
C THR A 144 -17.93 -2.79 5.57
N PHE A 145 -16.72 -2.21 5.70
CA PHE A 145 -15.67 -2.73 6.57
C PHE A 145 -15.28 -1.80 7.71
N ALA A 146 -15.56 -0.47 7.59
CA ALA A 146 -15.16 0.47 8.61
C ALA A 146 -16.14 0.48 9.80
N LYS A 147 -15.58 0.55 11.00
CA LYS A 147 -16.37 0.84 12.19
C LYS A 147 -16.65 2.36 12.21
N GLY A 148 -17.93 2.73 12.35
CA GLY A 148 -18.31 4.14 12.43
C GLY A 148 -18.11 4.95 11.15
N GLY A 149 -17.94 4.29 9.98
CA GLY A 149 -17.79 4.95 8.69
C GLY A 149 -16.45 5.68 8.48
N GLN A 150 -15.41 5.32 9.22
CA GLN A 150 -14.08 5.88 9.07
C GLN A 150 -13.50 5.59 7.67
N THR A 151 -12.77 6.57 7.11
CA THR A 151 -12.11 6.44 5.81
C THR A 151 -10.61 6.76 5.93
N PHE A 152 -9.81 6.17 5.07
CA PHE A 152 -8.45 6.66 4.89
C PHE A 152 -8.46 8.06 4.25
N ALA A 153 -7.60 8.94 4.74
CA ALA A 153 -7.48 10.32 4.27
C ALA A 153 -6.61 10.46 3.00
N ALA A 154 -5.84 9.43 2.64
CA ALA A 154 -5.03 9.40 1.41
C ALA A 154 -4.64 7.97 1.04
N HIS A 155 -4.44 7.70 -0.26
CA HIS A 155 -4.12 6.38 -0.79
C HIS A 155 -2.92 6.44 -1.74
N ALA A 156 -1.94 5.55 -1.56
CA ALA A 156 -0.79 5.44 -2.45
C ALA A 156 -0.56 3.98 -2.92
N PRO A 157 -1.32 3.52 -3.91
CA PRO A 157 -1.15 2.20 -4.49
C PRO A 157 0.07 2.12 -5.41
N PHE A 158 0.91 1.09 -5.21
CA PHE A 158 2.05 0.77 -6.06
C PHE A 158 1.72 -0.43 -6.95
N TYR A 159 1.89 -0.27 -8.26
CA TYR A 159 1.62 -1.27 -9.31
C TYR A 159 0.36 -2.09 -9.02
N PRO A 160 -0.82 -1.40 -8.92
CA PRO A 160 -2.06 -2.00 -8.47
C PRO A 160 -2.84 -2.72 -9.58
N VAL A 161 -2.22 -3.00 -10.73
CA VAL A 161 -2.86 -3.69 -11.87
C VAL A 161 -4.06 -2.89 -12.42
N CYS A 162 -3.77 -1.71 -12.98
CA CYS A 162 -4.77 -0.72 -13.39
C CYS A 162 -5.80 -1.21 -14.42
N TRP A 163 -5.42 -2.18 -15.30
CA TRP A 163 -6.34 -2.70 -16.32
C TRP A 163 -7.59 -3.36 -15.73
N ALA A 164 -7.49 -3.89 -14.49
CA ALA A 164 -8.57 -4.65 -13.89
C ALA A 164 -9.75 -3.76 -13.44
N TYR A 165 -9.48 -2.50 -13.08
CA TYR A 165 -10.52 -1.62 -12.56
C TYR A 165 -11.56 -1.28 -13.62
N ASN A 166 -12.83 -1.34 -13.21
CA ASN A 166 -14.01 -1.16 -14.04
C ASN A 166 -14.14 -2.16 -15.23
N THR A 167 -13.31 -3.23 -15.24
CA THR A 167 -13.37 -4.30 -16.26
C THR A 167 -13.56 -5.69 -15.64
N VAL A 168 -13.04 -5.92 -14.44
CA VAL A 168 -13.16 -7.18 -13.70
C VAL A 168 -14.15 -7.01 -12.56
N PRO A 169 -15.14 -7.92 -12.39
CA PRO A 169 -16.07 -7.85 -11.26
C PRO A 169 -15.34 -7.82 -9.90
N GLY A 170 -15.74 -6.92 -9.02
CA GLY A 170 -15.08 -6.69 -7.71
C GLY A 170 -13.95 -5.65 -7.75
N PHE A 171 -13.65 -5.09 -8.93
CA PHE A 171 -12.69 -4.01 -9.12
C PHE A 171 -13.37 -2.70 -9.56
N GLU A 172 -14.61 -2.47 -9.12
CA GLU A 172 -15.32 -1.22 -9.40
C GLU A 172 -14.60 -0.05 -8.72
N PHE A 173 -14.20 0.94 -9.52
CA PHE A 173 -13.45 2.12 -9.09
C PHE A 173 -13.95 3.37 -9.82
N ALA A 174 -15.17 3.78 -9.54
CA ALA A 174 -15.78 4.98 -10.10
C ALA A 174 -16.38 5.89 -9.02
N GLU A 175 -16.92 5.28 -7.96
CA GLU A 175 -17.42 5.98 -6.78
C GLU A 175 -16.40 5.88 -5.66
N ILE A 176 -15.68 6.99 -5.39
CA ILE A 176 -14.61 7.05 -4.39
C ILE A 176 -14.98 7.98 -3.23
N THR A 177 -14.28 7.85 -2.12
CA THR A 177 -14.48 8.65 -0.90
C THR A 177 -14.17 10.13 -1.07
N GLY A 178 -13.44 10.51 -2.13
CA GLY A 178 -12.91 11.86 -2.34
C GLY A 178 -11.52 12.07 -1.71
N ALA A 179 -10.99 11.09 -1.00
CA ALA A 179 -9.60 11.15 -0.53
C ALA A 179 -8.62 11.10 -1.71
N PRO A 180 -7.49 11.84 -1.67
CA PRO A 180 -6.49 11.81 -2.73
C PRO A 180 -5.90 10.43 -2.95
N VAL A 181 -5.74 10.04 -4.23
CA VAL A 181 -5.12 8.78 -4.65
C VAL A 181 -3.91 9.09 -5.55
N PHE A 182 -2.75 8.51 -5.24
CA PHE A 182 -1.54 8.62 -6.05
C PHE A 182 -1.03 7.27 -6.49
N ILE A 183 -1.38 6.87 -7.71
CA ILE A 183 -1.00 5.59 -8.31
C ILE A 183 0.44 5.66 -8.82
N GLN A 184 1.24 4.65 -8.51
CA GLN A 184 2.58 4.48 -9.07
C GLN A 184 2.66 3.15 -9.81
N SER A 185 3.03 3.17 -11.10
CA SER A 185 3.15 2.00 -11.97
C SER A 185 4.49 1.94 -12.68
N GLY A 186 4.89 0.76 -13.15
CA GLY A 186 6.10 0.56 -13.94
C GLY A 186 5.77 0.46 -15.45
N ALA A 187 6.54 1.13 -16.30
CA ALA A 187 6.33 1.06 -17.74
C ALA A 187 6.74 -0.31 -18.35
N ALA A 188 7.51 -1.12 -17.64
CA ALA A 188 7.90 -2.47 -18.01
C ALA A 188 7.20 -3.56 -17.16
N ASP A 189 6.12 -3.20 -16.47
CA ASP A 189 5.32 -4.13 -15.70
C ASP A 189 4.42 -4.96 -16.62
N LEU A 190 4.62 -6.29 -16.62
CA LEU A 190 3.89 -7.19 -17.52
C LEU A 190 2.52 -7.65 -16.96
N TYR A 191 2.07 -7.14 -15.84
CA TYR A 191 0.66 -7.27 -15.44
C TYR A 191 -0.24 -6.30 -16.17
N ASP A 192 0.30 -5.13 -16.60
CA ASP A 192 -0.41 -4.03 -17.21
C ASP A 192 0.16 -3.67 -18.60
N ASP A 193 -0.57 -2.88 -19.37
CA ASP A 193 0.03 -2.09 -20.44
C ASP A 193 0.62 -0.80 -19.81
N PRO A 194 1.67 -0.20 -20.39
CA PRO A 194 2.32 1.00 -19.83
C PRO A 194 1.39 2.19 -19.59
N ASP A 195 0.29 2.27 -20.34
CA ASP A 195 -0.72 3.33 -20.27
C ASP A 195 -2.01 2.93 -19.55
N SER A 196 -2.10 1.73 -18.95
CA SER A 196 -3.32 1.26 -18.28
C SER A 196 -3.80 2.20 -17.19
N CYS A 197 -2.87 2.74 -16.35
CA CYS A 197 -3.26 3.68 -15.30
C CYS A 197 -3.73 5.02 -15.87
N ALA A 198 -3.14 5.49 -16.96
CA ALA A 198 -3.60 6.70 -17.65
C ALA A 198 -5.02 6.52 -18.18
N ARG A 199 -5.27 5.42 -18.89
CA ARG A 199 -6.62 5.08 -19.40
C ARG A 199 -7.64 4.92 -18.29
N LEU A 200 -7.26 4.29 -17.16
CA LEU A 200 -8.13 4.19 -16.00
C LEU A 200 -8.54 5.60 -15.53
N VAL A 201 -7.57 6.47 -15.27
CA VAL A 201 -7.84 7.83 -14.77
C VAL A 201 -8.68 8.64 -15.75
N GLU A 202 -8.41 8.56 -17.04
CA GLU A 202 -9.20 9.22 -18.09
C GLU A 202 -10.64 8.73 -18.16
N SER A 203 -10.89 7.45 -17.88
CA SER A 203 -12.23 6.83 -17.90
C SER A 203 -13.09 7.16 -16.68
N LEU A 204 -12.49 7.71 -15.60
CA LEU A 204 -13.22 8.02 -14.38
C LEU A 204 -14.18 9.19 -14.57
N PRO A 205 -15.33 9.19 -13.87
CA PRO A 205 -16.16 10.40 -13.73
C PRO A 205 -15.33 11.58 -13.23
N GLU A 206 -15.68 12.80 -13.64
CA GLU A 206 -14.93 14.01 -13.28
C GLU A 206 -14.76 14.17 -11.77
N SER A 207 -15.79 13.86 -11.00
CA SER A 207 -15.77 13.89 -9.54
C SER A 207 -14.73 12.96 -8.92
N ALA A 208 -14.51 11.78 -9.48
CA ALA A 208 -13.49 10.86 -9.04
C ALA A 208 -12.09 11.22 -9.60
N ARG A 209 -12.05 11.57 -10.90
CA ARG A 209 -10.80 11.90 -11.60
C ARG A 209 -10.05 13.07 -10.95
N ALA A 210 -10.76 14.06 -10.40
CA ALA A 210 -10.16 15.20 -9.71
C ALA A 210 -9.30 14.81 -8.50
N HIS A 211 -9.52 13.62 -7.92
CA HIS A 211 -8.81 13.12 -6.75
C HIS A 211 -7.72 12.08 -7.08
N VAL A 212 -7.63 11.63 -8.33
CA VAL A 212 -6.70 10.54 -8.72
C VAL A 212 -5.57 11.10 -9.58
N SER A 213 -4.36 10.92 -9.11
CA SER A 213 -3.14 11.19 -9.87
C SER A 213 -2.34 9.90 -10.06
N PHE A 214 -1.49 9.87 -11.08
CA PHE A 214 -0.64 8.71 -11.33
C PHE A 214 0.74 9.12 -11.82
N LYS A 215 1.69 8.20 -11.66
CA LYS A 215 3.02 8.29 -12.25
C LYS A 215 3.46 6.92 -12.75
N THR A 216 3.84 6.85 -14.02
CA THR A 216 4.45 5.66 -14.63
C THR A 216 5.96 5.84 -14.68
N TRP A 217 6.71 4.88 -14.13
CA TRP A 217 8.17 4.91 -14.03
C TRP A 217 8.78 4.21 -15.23
N PRO A 218 9.56 4.91 -16.07
CA PRO A 218 10.23 4.30 -17.23
C PRO A 218 11.15 3.15 -16.82
N GLY A 219 11.09 2.04 -17.55
CA GLY A 219 11.95 0.87 -17.33
C GLY A 219 11.70 0.07 -16.04
N ALA A 220 10.81 0.50 -15.19
CA ALA A 220 10.47 -0.22 -13.97
C ALA A 220 9.58 -1.43 -14.29
N THR A 221 9.99 -2.61 -13.82
CA THR A 221 9.19 -3.84 -13.85
C THR A 221 8.23 -3.89 -12.67
N HIS A 222 7.41 -4.94 -12.54
CA HIS A 222 6.66 -5.18 -11.32
C HIS A 222 7.59 -5.34 -10.13
N ALA A 223 7.22 -4.80 -8.96
CA ALA A 223 8.01 -4.85 -7.73
C ALA A 223 9.47 -4.35 -7.90
N TRP A 224 9.66 -3.21 -8.62
CA TRP A 224 10.98 -2.58 -8.85
C TRP A 224 11.72 -2.18 -7.56
N ASP A 225 11.04 -2.16 -6.45
CA ASP A 225 11.51 -1.76 -5.12
C ASP A 225 11.83 -2.95 -4.19
N ARG A 226 11.70 -4.17 -4.70
CA ARG A 226 12.02 -5.41 -4.01
C ARG A 226 13.52 -5.70 -4.11
N LYS A 227 14.23 -5.74 -2.95
CA LYS A 227 15.70 -5.90 -2.88
C LYS A 227 16.19 -7.35 -2.82
N GLU A 228 15.28 -8.32 -2.69
CA GLU A 228 15.62 -9.73 -2.81
C GLU A 228 16.10 -10.05 -4.24
N ALA A 229 16.70 -11.22 -4.42
CA ALA A 229 17.21 -11.64 -5.73
C ALA A 229 16.16 -11.48 -6.84
N ASP A 230 16.62 -11.09 -8.01
CA ASP A 230 15.80 -11.00 -9.21
C ASP A 230 15.17 -12.36 -9.54
N ILE A 231 13.89 -12.34 -9.84
CA ILE A 231 13.12 -13.54 -10.18
C ILE A 231 12.24 -13.29 -11.41
N THR A 232 11.81 -14.37 -12.04
CA THR A 232 10.83 -14.31 -13.15
C THR A 232 9.78 -15.40 -12.89
N PRO A 233 8.86 -15.20 -11.94
CA PRO A 233 7.83 -16.17 -11.64
C PRO A 233 6.78 -16.22 -12.74
N PHE A 234 6.19 -17.41 -12.94
CA PHE A 234 4.92 -17.52 -13.66
C PHE A 234 3.78 -17.07 -12.74
N ASP A 235 2.92 -16.17 -13.26
CA ASP A 235 1.69 -15.76 -12.55
C ASP A 235 0.49 -15.86 -13.52
N PRO A 236 -0.62 -16.51 -13.11
CA PRO A 236 -1.81 -16.62 -13.94
C PRO A 236 -2.50 -15.27 -14.20
N PHE A 237 -2.24 -14.25 -13.42
CA PHE A 237 -2.79 -12.90 -13.59
C PHE A 237 -1.93 -11.98 -14.46
N ALA A 238 -0.73 -12.44 -14.89
CA ALA A 238 0.11 -11.70 -15.81
C ALA A 238 -0.59 -11.44 -17.16
N PHE A 239 -0.10 -10.46 -17.91
CA PHE A 239 -0.61 -10.11 -19.25
C PHE A 239 -2.13 -9.93 -19.27
N LYS A 240 -2.65 -9.20 -18.31
CA LYS A 240 -4.09 -8.94 -18.16
C LYS A 240 -4.92 -10.22 -17.98
N GLY A 241 -4.45 -11.12 -17.11
CA GLY A 241 -5.12 -12.38 -16.78
C GLY A 241 -4.92 -13.50 -17.78
N LYS A 242 -4.01 -13.35 -18.75
CA LYS A 242 -3.70 -14.43 -19.72
C LYS A 242 -2.67 -15.43 -19.21
N GLY A 243 -1.99 -15.08 -18.13
CA GLY A 243 -0.89 -15.85 -17.54
C GLY A 243 0.42 -15.68 -18.30
N GLY A 244 1.52 -15.79 -17.56
CA GLY A 244 2.86 -15.72 -18.14
C GLY A 244 3.94 -15.44 -17.11
N GLU A 245 5.17 -15.37 -17.59
CA GLU A 245 6.34 -15.05 -16.76
C GLU A 245 6.47 -13.53 -16.61
N VAL A 246 6.65 -13.06 -15.36
CA VAL A 246 6.81 -11.64 -15.05
C VAL A 246 8.16 -11.41 -14.39
N PRO A 247 9.05 -10.59 -14.97
CA PRO A 247 10.30 -10.25 -14.34
C PRO A 247 10.08 -9.27 -13.17
N PHE A 248 10.64 -9.59 -12.02
CA PHE A 248 10.82 -8.69 -10.88
C PHE A 248 12.30 -8.30 -10.84
N ARG A 249 12.61 -7.05 -11.12
CA ARG A 249 13.97 -6.52 -11.18
C ARG A 249 14.07 -5.30 -10.29
N TYR A 250 14.97 -5.36 -9.31
CA TYR A 250 15.25 -4.21 -8.48
C TYR A 250 15.81 -3.05 -9.32
N ASN A 251 15.25 -1.87 -9.12
CA ASN A 251 15.71 -0.64 -9.74
C ASN A 251 15.93 0.43 -8.67
N GLU A 252 17.19 0.66 -8.32
CA GLU A 252 17.57 1.58 -7.23
C GLU A 252 17.11 3.01 -7.48
N ASP A 253 17.31 3.52 -8.70
CA ASP A 253 16.94 4.89 -9.05
C ASP A 253 15.43 5.11 -9.01
N VAL A 254 14.66 4.18 -9.55
CA VAL A 254 13.19 4.25 -9.46
C VAL A 254 12.74 4.10 -8.02
N THR A 255 13.31 3.18 -7.24
CA THR A 255 12.99 3.00 -5.83
C THR A 255 13.22 4.29 -5.04
N ARG A 256 14.38 4.94 -5.23
CA ARG A 256 14.69 6.23 -4.59
C ARG A 256 13.69 7.31 -4.98
N GLN A 257 13.39 7.44 -6.28
CA GLN A 257 12.47 8.45 -6.79
C GLN A 257 11.02 8.20 -6.36
N SER A 258 10.55 6.94 -6.41
CA SER A 258 9.19 6.57 -6.00
C SER A 258 8.97 6.73 -4.50
N THR A 259 9.99 6.44 -3.69
CA THR A 259 9.97 6.71 -2.24
C THR A 259 9.86 8.21 -1.97
N ALA A 260 10.69 9.03 -2.60
CA ALA A 260 10.60 10.48 -2.43
C ALA A 260 9.23 11.04 -2.87
N ALA A 261 8.69 10.53 -3.98
CA ALA A 261 7.38 10.97 -4.50
C ALA A 261 6.23 10.62 -3.55
N VAL A 262 6.21 9.42 -2.95
CA VAL A 262 5.15 9.04 -2.01
C VAL A 262 5.26 9.77 -0.68
N VAL A 263 6.47 9.99 -0.17
CA VAL A 263 6.67 10.82 1.04
C VAL A 263 6.19 12.25 0.80
N GLN A 264 6.55 12.85 -0.34
CA GLN A 264 6.08 14.19 -0.71
C GLN A 264 4.54 14.24 -0.86
N PHE A 265 3.95 13.21 -1.48
CA PHE A 265 2.49 13.10 -1.60
C PHE A 265 1.83 13.11 -0.22
N PHE A 266 2.20 12.20 0.67
CA PHE A 266 1.60 12.12 2.00
C PHE A 266 1.86 13.37 2.83
N THR A 267 3.06 13.96 2.78
CA THR A 267 3.36 15.22 3.46
C THR A 267 2.43 16.33 2.99
N ARG A 268 2.21 16.46 1.68
CA ARG A 268 1.33 17.50 1.13
C ARG A 268 -0.14 17.35 1.53
N VAL A 269 -0.63 16.11 1.65
CA VAL A 269 -2.08 15.87 1.84
C VAL A 269 -2.46 15.54 3.27
N LEU A 270 -1.51 15.19 4.14
CA LEU A 270 -1.76 14.80 5.53
C LEU A 270 -1.08 15.73 6.55
N CYS A 271 -0.15 16.61 6.16
CA CYS A 271 0.49 17.59 7.03
C CYS A 271 0.12 19.01 6.67
#